data_05ceb398a7bf56bd73696fada314a304
#
_entry.id   05ceb398a7bf56bd73696fada314a304
#
_cell.length_a   1.000
_cell.length_b   1.000
_cell.length_c   1.000
_cell.angle_alpha   90.00
_cell.angle_beta   90.00
_cell.angle_gamma   90.00
#
_symmetry.space_group_name_H-M   'P 1'
#
loop_
_entity.id
_entity.type
_entity.pdbx_description
1 polymer ?
#
loop_
_entity_poly.entity_id
_entity_poly.type
_entity_poly.pdbx_seq_one_letter_code
_entity_poly.pdbx_strand_id
1 'polypeptide(L)'
;MPKLKGILSLLLIFLVGCQIQTDAETEQEETSGNQTEEKEAQDSVDITEAIPIEPIGKIPPNYNPVLAHQFGADPYVLVYEDRVYLYNTYDQFEYDADGNITENTYAGINQISVVSSADLVNWTDHGLIDVAGPNGAARWATQSWAPAAAHKVIDGEDRFFLYFANNASGIGVLTSDSPIGPFEDPIGEPLISWSTPGVEGVTWLFDPAVIVDDDQTSYLYFGGGIPDEEYAMPNTARVIQLGDDMMTVHGEAEMIPAPFMFESSGINKWNDIYYYTYSSNFYDGERPEGSPGGGEIAYMTSEQPMGPWEYKGTILKNPGHFFGVGGNNHQVLFDFHDQTYIAYHAQTLADAMDAALGYRSTHINQVLFNEDGSIQEVEANLAGVEPVRTLHPYEKVQAETMAWNAGVSVQQMDTDEDGSGLAVTEIEAGDWIAVASVDFESGASEFSAVIASESTGGTIEVRLDDPAGELIGTMEVPVTGGGEQWQTITTEVSSVSGVHDVYFVFNGTGETALFNFDYWYFSQ
;
A
#
# COMPACT_ATOMS: atom_id res chain seq x y z
N MET A 1 45.79 -4.64 6.69
CA MET A 1 46.32 -5.68 7.60
C MET A 1 45.97 -5.29 9.02
N PRO A 2 45.35 -6.12 9.84
CA PRO A 2 45.60 -7.55 9.97
C PRO A 2 44.35 -8.47 9.76
N LYS A 3 44.68 -9.72 9.55
CA LYS A 3 43.81 -10.88 9.35
C LYS A 3 43.11 -11.31 10.63
N LEU A 4 41.86 -11.71 10.59
CA LEU A 4 41.26 -12.58 11.61
C LEU A 4 40.81 -13.90 10.99
N LYS A 5 41.11 -14.97 11.71
CA LYS A 5 41.01 -16.38 11.31
C LYS A 5 39.59 -16.89 11.58
N GLY A 6 39.10 -17.75 10.70
CA GLY A 6 37.90 -18.54 10.88
C GLY A 6 37.96 -19.54 12.02
N ILE A 7 36.77 -19.91 12.50
CA ILE A 7 36.56 -21.13 13.32
C ILE A 7 35.40 -21.88 12.67
N LEU A 8 35.79 -23.03 12.11
CA LEU A 8 34.92 -24.07 11.57
C LEU A 8 34.50 -24.93 12.75
N SER A 9 33.23 -25.10 13.03
CA SER A 9 32.70 -26.09 13.97
C SER A 9 31.93 -27.17 13.21
N LEU A 10 32.52 -28.34 13.18
CA LEU A 10 31.96 -29.59 12.68
C LEU A 10 31.00 -30.16 13.73
N LEU A 11 29.76 -30.43 13.40
CA LEU A 11 28.86 -31.22 14.25
C LEU A 11 28.70 -32.61 13.66
N LEU A 12 29.12 -33.60 14.44
CA LEU A 12 29.08 -35.03 14.15
C LEU A 12 27.68 -35.58 14.52
N ILE A 13 27.03 -36.23 13.57
CA ILE A 13 25.78 -36.98 13.80
C ILE A 13 26.15 -38.38 14.29
N PHE A 14 25.66 -38.76 15.46
CA PHE A 14 25.69 -40.15 15.94
C PHE A 14 24.33 -40.83 15.69
N LEU A 15 24.34 -41.80 14.79
CA LEU A 15 23.31 -42.81 14.65
C LEU A 15 23.52 -43.90 15.70
N VAL A 16 22.54 -44.15 16.54
CA VAL A 16 22.45 -45.35 17.36
C VAL A 16 21.19 -46.11 16.98
N GLY A 17 21.37 -47.18 16.26
CA GLY A 17 20.34 -48.18 16.01
C GLY A 17 20.16 -49.10 17.23
N CYS A 18 18.94 -49.44 17.58
CA CYS A 18 18.63 -50.52 18.48
C CYS A 18 17.56 -51.42 17.84
N GLN A 19 17.97 -52.61 17.42
CA GLN A 19 17.06 -53.70 17.09
C GLN A 19 16.62 -54.38 18.38
N ILE A 20 15.34 -54.68 18.52
CA ILE A 20 14.83 -55.69 19.46
C ILE A 20 13.88 -56.62 18.69
N GLN A 21 14.11 -57.85 18.94
CA GLN A 21 13.64 -59.05 18.30
C GLN A 21 12.24 -59.47 18.80
N THR A 22 11.51 -60.11 17.91
CA THR A 22 10.21 -60.76 18.09
C THR A 22 10.25 -61.94 19.03
N ASP A 23 9.19 -62.13 19.81
CA ASP A 23 8.72 -63.49 20.16
C ASP A 23 7.16 -63.49 20.12
N ALA A 24 6.68 -64.54 19.42
CA ALA A 24 5.27 -64.85 19.26
C ALA A 24 4.84 -65.88 20.32
N GLU A 25 3.70 -65.72 20.93
CA GLU A 25 2.91 -66.79 21.47
C GLU A 25 1.45 -66.67 21.16
N THR A 26 0.91 -67.77 20.65
CA THR A 26 -0.48 -67.98 20.21
C THR A 26 -1.25 -68.58 21.40
N GLU A 27 -2.50 -68.05 21.64
CA GLU A 27 -3.56 -68.90 22.21
C GLU A 27 -4.94 -68.50 21.72
N GLN A 28 -5.77 -69.48 21.42
CA GLN A 28 -7.07 -69.45 20.80
C GLN A 28 -8.21 -69.41 21.84
N GLU A 29 -9.38 -69.00 21.30
CA GLU A 29 -10.80 -69.27 21.72
C GLU A 29 -11.36 -68.37 22.81
N GLU A 30 -12.57 -67.81 22.70
CA GLU A 30 -13.89 -68.32 22.28
C GLU A 30 -14.86 -67.18 21.96
N THR A 31 -15.80 -67.48 21.09
CA THR A 31 -16.94 -66.70 20.59
C THR A 31 -17.97 -66.28 21.65
N SER A 32 -18.44 -65.04 21.64
CA SER A 32 -19.81 -64.71 21.99
C SER A 32 -20.24 -63.41 21.29
N GLY A 33 -21.23 -63.49 20.43
CA GLY A 33 -21.76 -62.38 19.71
C GLY A 33 -22.54 -61.38 20.58
N ASN A 34 -22.33 -60.12 20.28
CA ASN A 34 -23.32 -59.11 20.59
C ASN A 34 -23.23 -58.00 19.51
N GLN A 35 -24.34 -57.83 18.80
CA GLN A 35 -24.51 -56.69 17.87
C GLN A 35 -24.58 -55.43 18.69
N THR A 36 -23.64 -54.55 18.49
CA THR A 36 -23.68 -53.14 18.89
C THR A 36 -23.49 -52.28 17.67
N GLU A 37 -24.43 -51.42 17.46
CA GLU A 37 -24.47 -50.39 16.42
C GLU A 37 -23.13 -49.66 16.38
N GLU A 38 -22.47 -49.66 15.22
CA GLU A 38 -21.39 -48.76 14.89
C GLU A 38 -21.96 -47.33 14.79
N LYS A 39 -21.80 -46.53 15.84
CA LYS A 39 -21.75 -45.11 15.74
C LYS A 39 -20.43 -44.80 15.04
N GLU A 40 -20.52 -44.27 13.84
CA GLU A 40 -19.39 -43.53 13.22
C GLU A 40 -18.95 -42.45 14.22
N ALA A 41 -17.81 -42.66 14.84
CA ALA A 41 -17.10 -41.62 15.54
C ALA A 41 -16.58 -40.69 14.43
N GLN A 42 -17.20 -39.53 14.27
CA GLN A 42 -16.54 -38.41 13.63
C GLN A 42 -15.25 -38.17 14.42
N ASP A 43 -14.11 -38.45 13.80
CA ASP A 43 -12.83 -37.99 14.28
C ASP A 43 -12.87 -36.46 14.30
N SER A 44 -13.12 -35.87 15.47
CA SER A 44 -12.85 -34.47 15.69
C SER A 44 -11.31 -34.32 15.58
N VAL A 45 -10.86 -33.74 14.49
CA VAL A 45 -9.48 -33.27 14.38
C VAL A 45 -9.30 -32.27 15.52
N ASP A 46 -8.38 -32.59 16.42
CA ASP A 46 -8.04 -31.70 17.54
C ASP A 46 -7.23 -30.52 16.94
N ILE A 47 -7.94 -29.48 16.49
CA ILE A 47 -7.33 -28.25 15.98
C ILE A 47 -6.66 -27.60 17.18
N THR A 48 -5.34 -27.67 17.23
CA THR A 48 -4.58 -26.96 18.24
C THR A 48 -4.74 -25.46 17.93
N GLU A 49 -5.32 -24.71 18.85
CA GLU A 49 -5.42 -23.24 18.76
C GLU A 49 -4.02 -22.66 18.55
N ALA A 50 -3.79 -22.05 17.40
CA ALA A 50 -2.50 -21.45 17.10
C ALA A 50 -2.37 -20.10 17.85
N ILE A 51 -1.14 -19.77 18.23
CA ILE A 51 -0.86 -18.46 18.82
C ILE A 51 -0.78 -17.46 17.66
N PRO A 52 -1.54 -16.36 17.70
CA PRO A 52 -1.43 -15.31 16.69
C PRO A 52 0.01 -14.83 16.54
N ILE A 53 0.47 -14.70 15.30
CA ILE A 53 1.83 -14.24 15.03
C ILE A 53 1.93 -12.72 15.22
N GLU A 54 3.14 -12.26 15.55
CA GLU A 54 3.41 -10.82 15.70
C GLU A 54 3.43 -10.13 14.33
N PRO A 55 2.80 -8.96 14.20
CA PRO A 55 2.81 -8.20 12.94
C PRO A 55 4.17 -7.53 12.72
N ILE A 56 4.57 -7.36 11.46
CA ILE A 56 5.82 -6.72 11.06
C ILE A 56 5.54 -5.30 10.53
N GLY A 57 6.24 -4.31 11.05
CA GLY A 57 6.27 -2.94 10.52
C GLY A 57 5.05 -2.09 10.85
N LYS A 58 3.84 -2.66 10.93
CA LYS A 58 2.60 -1.98 11.29
C LYS A 58 1.94 -2.66 12.48
N ILE A 59 2.26 -2.18 13.68
CA ILE A 59 1.82 -2.78 14.94
C ILE A 59 0.60 -2.03 15.48
N PRO A 60 -0.55 -2.69 15.73
CA PRO A 60 -1.71 -2.06 16.35
C PRO A 60 -1.33 -1.34 17.67
N PRO A 61 -1.89 -0.18 18.00
CA PRO A 61 -2.92 0.57 17.27
C PRO A 61 -2.37 1.57 16.24
N ASN A 62 -1.12 1.46 15.78
CA ASN A 62 -0.56 2.38 14.81
C ASN A 62 -1.15 2.15 13.41
N TYR A 63 -1.45 3.24 12.70
CA TYR A 63 -2.00 3.20 11.34
C TYR A 63 -0.95 3.43 10.25
N ASN A 64 0.27 3.84 10.60
CA ASN A 64 1.41 3.94 9.68
C ASN A 64 2.37 2.76 9.86
N PRO A 65 2.96 2.26 8.74
CA PRO A 65 2.66 2.60 7.34
C PRO A 65 1.23 2.22 6.93
N VAL A 66 0.73 2.78 5.82
CA VAL A 66 -0.62 2.50 5.29
C VAL A 66 -0.85 1.01 5.07
N LEU A 67 0.12 0.31 4.47
CA LEU A 67 0.10 -1.13 4.23
C LEU A 67 1.30 -1.81 4.89
N ALA A 68 1.13 -3.09 5.27
CA ALA A 68 2.21 -3.93 5.81
C ALA A 68 2.51 -5.18 4.95
N HIS A 69 1.63 -5.55 4.02
CA HIS A 69 1.80 -6.72 3.14
C HIS A 69 2.51 -6.39 1.82
N GLN A 70 2.68 -5.11 1.49
CA GLN A 70 3.40 -4.66 0.30
C GLN A 70 4.06 -3.29 0.51
N PHE A 71 5.07 -2.98 -0.31
CA PHE A 71 5.67 -1.66 -0.38
C PHE A 71 4.89 -0.73 -1.30
N GLY A 72 4.93 0.57 -0.99
CA GLY A 72 4.33 1.62 -1.82
C GLY A 72 5.08 2.92 -1.64
N ALA A 73 5.73 3.38 -2.71
CA ALA A 73 6.53 4.59 -2.74
C ALA A 73 5.85 5.73 -3.50
N ASP A 74 6.39 6.92 -3.38
CA ASP A 74 6.01 8.10 -4.18
C ASP A 74 4.48 8.29 -4.23
N PRO A 75 3.80 8.40 -3.07
CA PRO A 75 2.35 8.36 -3.00
C PRO A 75 1.70 9.53 -3.73
N TYR A 76 0.62 9.25 -4.45
CA TYR A 76 -0.27 10.27 -4.99
C TYR A 76 -1.72 9.95 -4.64
N VAL A 77 -2.49 10.97 -4.28
CA VAL A 77 -3.88 10.81 -3.82
C VAL A 77 -4.86 11.45 -4.79
N LEU A 78 -5.91 10.70 -5.12
CA LEU A 78 -7.13 11.18 -5.74
C LEU A 78 -8.30 10.97 -4.79
N VAL A 79 -9.03 12.03 -4.47
CA VAL A 79 -10.30 11.94 -3.73
C VAL A 79 -11.45 11.92 -4.74
N TYR A 80 -12.25 10.86 -4.70
CA TYR A 80 -13.40 10.69 -5.58
C TYR A 80 -14.53 9.94 -4.86
N GLU A 81 -15.76 10.41 -4.98
CA GLU A 81 -16.98 9.82 -4.38
C GLU A 81 -16.84 9.44 -2.89
N ASP A 82 -16.36 10.39 -2.07
CA ASP A 82 -16.16 10.21 -0.62
C ASP A 82 -15.19 9.08 -0.25
N ARG A 83 -14.21 8.85 -1.13
CA ARG A 83 -13.17 7.83 -0.96
C ARG A 83 -11.81 8.38 -1.42
N VAL A 84 -10.77 8.00 -0.70
CA VAL A 84 -9.37 8.29 -1.04
C VAL A 84 -8.83 7.12 -1.84
N TYR A 85 -8.30 7.39 -3.02
CA TYR A 85 -7.53 6.45 -3.84
C TYR A 85 -6.06 6.85 -3.78
N LEU A 86 -5.23 5.94 -3.33
CA LEU A 86 -3.79 6.13 -3.17
C LEU A 86 -3.06 5.28 -4.21
N TYR A 87 -2.30 5.96 -5.08
CA TYR A 87 -1.47 5.34 -6.10
C TYR A 87 -0.02 5.41 -5.66
N ASN A 88 0.70 4.29 -5.79
CA ASN A 88 2.10 4.24 -5.37
C ASN A 88 2.98 3.61 -6.46
N THR A 89 4.20 4.07 -6.57
CA THR A 89 5.27 3.29 -7.19
C THR A 89 5.41 1.97 -6.44
N TYR A 90 5.32 0.84 -7.13
CA TYR A 90 5.39 -0.47 -6.50
C TYR A 90 6.84 -0.94 -6.38
N ASP A 91 7.42 -0.82 -5.19
CA ASP A 91 8.76 -1.32 -4.89
C ASP A 91 8.71 -2.85 -4.68
N GLN A 92 9.45 -3.59 -5.49
CA GLN A 92 9.58 -5.05 -5.38
C GLN A 92 10.97 -5.41 -4.88
N PHE A 93 11.08 -6.49 -4.10
CA PHE A 93 12.38 -6.99 -3.68
C PHE A 93 13.24 -7.40 -4.87
N GLU A 94 14.46 -6.90 -4.90
CA GLU A 94 15.51 -7.32 -5.80
C GLU A 94 16.40 -8.33 -5.08
N TYR A 95 16.84 -9.38 -5.78
CA TYR A 95 17.63 -10.47 -5.21
C TYR A 95 18.97 -10.62 -5.94
N ASP A 96 20.01 -10.94 -5.18
CA ASP A 96 21.28 -11.35 -5.77
C ASP A 96 21.23 -12.82 -6.26
N ALA A 97 22.36 -13.31 -6.81
CA ALA A 97 22.45 -14.67 -7.32
C ALA A 97 22.37 -15.76 -6.22
N ASP A 98 22.55 -15.38 -4.97
CA ASP A 98 22.48 -16.25 -3.80
C ASP A 98 21.10 -16.20 -3.11
N GLY A 99 20.18 -15.35 -3.62
CA GLY A 99 18.80 -15.19 -3.12
C GLY A 99 18.68 -14.22 -1.95
N ASN A 100 19.69 -13.40 -1.68
CA ASN A 100 19.58 -12.36 -0.65
C ASN A 100 18.93 -11.09 -1.22
N ILE A 101 18.11 -10.40 -0.42
CA ILE A 101 17.54 -9.10 -0.78
C ILE A 101 18.68 -8.08 -0.90
N THR A 102 18.72 -7.39 -2.02
CA THR A 102 19.70 -6.31 -2.30
C THR A 102 19.06 -4.94 -2.15
N GLU A 103 19.88 -3.89 -2.16
CA GLU A 103 19.39 -2.51 -2.25
C GLU A 103 18.54 -2.33 -3.53
N ASN A 104 17.39 -1.67 -3.40
CA ASN A 104 16.50 -1.39 -4.52
C ASN A 104 17.17 -0.45 -5.52
N THR A 105 17.35 -0.89 -6.76
CA THR A 105 17.94 -0.09 -7.84
C THR A 105 16.90 0.72 -8.61
N TYR A 106 15.62 0.52 -8.33
CA TYR A 106 14.47 1.10 -9.04
C TYR A 106 14.37 0.73 -10.54
N ALA A 107 15.30 -0.07 -11.03
CA ALA A 107 15.41 -0.41 -12.45
C ALA A 107 14.29 -1.34 -12.93
N GLY A 108 13.76 -2.18 -12.05
CA GLY A 108 12.71 -3.15 -12.34
C GLY A 108 11.28 -2.63 -12.19
N ILE A 109 11.09 -1.40 -11.69
CA ILE A 109 9.77 -0.86 -11.36
C ILE A 109 9.01 -0.50 -12.64
N ASN A 110 7.93 -1.22 -12.90
CA ASN A 110 7.07 -1.04 -14.09
C ASN A 110 5.58 -1.12 -13.77
N GLN A 111 5.21 -1.21 -12.49
CA GLN A 111 3.84 -1.30 -11.99
C GLN A 111 3.56 -0.19 -10.98
N ILE A 112 2.28 0.16 -10.86
CA ILE A 112 1.75 1.09 -9.86
C ILE A 112 0.72 0.33 -9.04
N SER A 113 0.82 0.36 -7.71
CA SER A 113 -0.21 -0.18 -6.82
C SER A 113 -1.31 0.84 -6.57
N VAL A 114 -2.54 0.35 -6.44
CA VAL A 114 -3.71 1.17 -6.11
C VAL A 114 -4.39 0.60 -4.87
N VAL A 115 -4.57 1.45 -3.88
CA VAL A 115 -5.36 1.11 -2.69
C VAL A 115 -6.35 2.22 -2.41
N SER A 116 -7.46 1.94 -1.74
CA SER A 116 -8.44 2.96 -1.41
C SER A 116 -8.99 2.81 0.00
N SER A 117 -9.38 3.93 0.57
CA SER A 117 -9.99 3.98 1.90
C SER A 117 -11.13 4.98 1.95
N ALA A 118 -12.14 4.65 2.70
CA ALA A 118 -13.23 5.55 3.04
C ALA A 118 -13.05 6.22 4.41
N ASP A 119 -12.09 5.76 5.21
CA ASP A 119 -11.89 6.18 6.60
C ASP A 119 -10.43 6.52 6.95
N LEU A 120 -9.49 6.36 6.00
CA LEU A 120 -8.04 6.57 6.10
C LEU A 120 -7.27 5.53 6.92
N VAL A 121 -7.92 4.50 7.45
CA VAL A 121 -7.26 3.47 8.26
C VAL A 121 -7.48 2.06 7.73
N ASN A 122 -8.69 1.75 7.24
CA ASN A 122 -9.01 0.51 6.54
C ASN A 122 -8.79 0.70 5.05
N TRP A 123 -7.79 0.04 4.49
CA TRP A 123 -7.39 0.18 3.11
C TRP A 123 -7.71 -1.07 2.31
N THR A 124 -8.51 -0.91 1.26
CA THR A 124 -8.79 -1.98 0.28
C THR A 124 -7.69 -1.99 -0.76
N ASP A 125 -7.02 -3.11 -0.93
CA ASP A 125 -6.08 -3.34 -2.03
C ASP A 125 -6.86 -3.58 -3.34
N HIS A 126 -6.45 -2.92 -4.43
CA HIS A 126 -6.99 -3.10 -5.77
C HIS A 126 -5.97 -3.72 -6.72
N GLY A 127 -4.83 -4.17 -6.18
CA GLY A 127 -3.75 -4.78 -6.93
C GLY A 127 -2.89 -3.80 -7.69
N LEU A 128 -2.31 -4.29 -8.76
CA LEU A 128 -1.27 -3.62 -9.52
C LEU A 128 -1.77 -3.25 -10.92
N ILE A 129 -1.47 -2.04 -11.35
CA ILE A 129 -1.62 -1.60 -12.74
C ILE A 129 -0.31 -1.92 -13.45
N ASP A 130 -0.37 -2.77 -14.49
CA ASP A 130 0.73 -3.01 -15.41
C ASP A 130 0.91 -1.80 -16.33
N VAL A 131 1.83 -0.89 -15.99
CA VAL A 131 2.00 0.40 -16.67
C VAL A 131 3.00 0.28 -17.81
N ALA A 132 4.23 -0.15 -17.52
CA ALA A 132 5.34 -0.09 -18.48
C ALA A 132 5.80 -1.48 -18.94
N GLY A 133 6.49 -1.51 -20.07
CA GLY A 133 7.08 -2.72 -20.63
C GLY A 133 6.14 -3.49 -21.57
N PRO A 134 6.57 -4.68 -22.03
CA PRO A 134 5.89 -5.41 -23.11
C PRO A 134 4.45 -5.83 -22.77
N ASN A 135 4.16 -6.05 -21.50
CA ASN A 135 2.86 -6.45 -20.99
C ASN A 135 2.05 -5.28 -20.41
N GLY A 136 2.70 -4.13 -20.20
CA GLY A 136 2.06 -2.93 -19.66
C GLY A 136 1.21 -2.20 -20.70
N ALA A 137 0.36 -1.28 -20.21
CA ALA A 137 -0.45 -0.40 -21.05
C ALA A 137 0.45 0.47 -21.95
N ALA A 138 1.47 1.13 -21.38
CA ALA A 138 2.44 1.94 -22.10
C ALA A 138 3.65 1.09 -22.55
N ARG A 139 3.52 0.37 -23.65
CA ARG A 139 4.55 -0.56 -24.16
C ARG A 139 5.86 0.11 -24.58
N TRP A 140 5.84 1.40 -24.82
CA TRP A 140 7.02 2.21 -25.17
C TRP A 140 7.86 2.55 -23.95
N ALA A 141 7.24 2.58 -22.75
CA ALA A 141 7.91 2.88 -21.49
C ALA A 141 8.67 1.66 -20.94
N THR A 142 9.69 1.90 -20.14
CA THR A 142 10.49 0.87 -19.48
C THR A 142 10.26 0.82 -17.97
N GLN A 143 9.93 1.95 -17.37
CA GLN A 143 9.62 2.08 -15.95
C GLN A 143 8.33 2.91 -15.74
N SER A 144 7.76 2.77 -14.53
CA SER A 144 6.64 3.59 -14.08
C SER A 144 6.91 4.05 -12.64
N TRP A 145 7.58 5.18 -12.52
CA TRP A 145 7.87 5.81 -11.24
C TRP A 145 6.85 6.92 -10.94
N ALA A 146 6.74 7.30 -9.67
CA ALA A 146 6.01 8.46 -9.18
C ALA A 146 4.71 8.75 -9.95
N PRO A 147 3.60 8.09 -9.58
CA PRO A 147 2.30 8.34 -10.21
C PRO A 147 1.75 9.71 -9.86
N ALA A 148 0.88 10.25 -10.72
CA ALA A 148 -0.06 11.32 -10.39
C ALA A 148 -1.41 11.02 -11.03
N ALA A 149 -2.50 11.24 -10.30
CA ALA A 149 -3.83 10.90 -10.78
C ALA A 149 -4.76 12.12 -10.79
N ALA A 150 -5.64 12.17 -11.78
CA ALA A 150 -6.68 13.18 -11.87
C ALA A 150 -8.00 12.57 -12.34
N HIS A 151 -9.09 13.21 -11.94
CA HIS A 151 -10.43 12.98 -12.47
C HIS A 151 -10.92 14.23 -13.19
N LYS A 152 -11.59 14.04 -14.33
CA LYS A 152 -12.25 15.11 -15.06
C LYS A 152 -13.46 14.58 -15.81
N VAL A 153 -14.57 15.33 -15.79
CA VAL A 153 -15.74 15.02 -16.62
C VAL A 153 -15.49 15.53 -18.04
N ILE A 154 -15.45 14.63 -19.03
CA ILE A 154 -15.28 14.98 -20.44
C ILE A 154 -16.50 14.45 -21.22
N ASP A 155 -17.17 15.31 -21.95
CA ASP A 155 -18.39 14.99 -22.71
C ASP A 155 -19.53 14.38 -21.89
N GLY A 156 -19.53 14.65 -20.56
CA GLY A 156 -20.53 14.14 -19.61
C GLY A 156 -20.21 12.78 -19.02
N GLU A 157 -19.04 12.23 -19.30
CA GLU A 157 -18.53 10.95 -18.78
C GLU A 157 -17.36 11.22 -17.83
N ASP A 158 -17.31 10.48 -16.71
CA ASP A 158 -16.17 10.48 -15.81
C ASP A 158 -14.96 9.87 -16.50
N ARG A 159 -13.80 10.55 -16.39
CA ARG A 159 -12.52 10.07 -16.92
C ARG A 159 -11.44 10.20 -15.87
N PHE A 160 -10.65 9.15 -15.74
CA PHE A 160 -9.52 9.08 -14.84
C PHE A 160 -8.22 9.06 -15.64
N PHE A 161 -7.24 9.83 -15.18
CA PHE A 161 -5.94 9.98 -15.82
C PHE A 161 -4.86 9.60 -14.83
N LEU A 162 -3.95 8.73 -15.25
CA LEU A 162 -2.80 8.32 -14.48
C LEU A 162 -1.53 8.71 -15.22
N TYR A 163 -0.85 9.72 -14.69
CA TYR A 163 0.47 10.15 -15.18
C TYR A 163 1.54 9.34 -14.46
N PHE A 164 2.63 9.05 -15.14
CA PHE A 164 3.77 8.32 -14.57
C PHE A 164 5.08 8.77 -15.19
N ALA A 165 6.17 8.68 -14.45
CA ALA A 165 7.51 8.94 -14.96
C ALA A 165 8.10 7.68 -15.60
N ASN A 166 8.47 7.76 -16.88
CA ASN A 166 9.29 6.73 -17.52
C ASN A 166 10.75 6.97 -17.16
N ASN A 167 11.19 6.52 -15.99
CA ASN A 167 12.48 6.88 -15.46
C ASN A 167 12.55 8.43 -15.32
N ALA A 168 13.72 9.00 -15.50
CA ALA A 168 13.94 10.46 -15.52
C ALA A 168 13.88 11.08 -16.93
N SER A 169 13.24 10.41 -17.91
CA SER A 169 13.37 10.74 -19.34
C SER A 169 12.06 11.25 -19.99
N GLY A 170 10.96 11.24 -19.28
CA GLY A 170 9.68 11.70 -19.80
C GLY A 170 8.50 11.22 -18.96
N ILE A 171 7.33 11.78 -19.23
CA ILE A 171 6.08 11.49 -18.50
C ILE A 171 5.06 10.93 -19.48
N GLY A 172 4.48 9.78 -19.14
CA GLY A 172 3.36 9.19 -19.84
C GLY A 172 2.02 9.54 -19.19
N VAL A 173 0.93 9.28 -19.90
CA VAL A 173 -0.43 9.36 -19.40
C VAL A 173 -1.25 8.15 -19.84
N LEU A 174 -1.97 7.55 -18.91
CA LEU A 174 -2.95 6.50 -19.15
C LEU A 174 -4.35 7.02 -18.80
N THR A 175 -5.38 6.40 -19.37
CA THR A 175 -6.79 6.77 -19.12
C THR A 175 -7.62 5.56 -18.75
N SER A 176 -8.68 5.79 -17.96
CA SER A 176 -9.67 4.78 -17.57
C SER A 176 -11.04 5.43 -17.30
N ASP A 177 -12.08 4.62 -17.29
CA ASP A 177 -13.43 4.98 -16.85
C ASP A 177 -13.64 4.72 -15.35
N SER A 178 -12.63 4.20 -14.66
CA SER A 178 -12.64 3.87 -13.22
C SER A 178 -11.34 4.32 -12.55
N PRO A 179 -11.36 4.75 -11.27
CA PRO A 179 -10.15 5.13 -10.55
C PRO A 179 -9.18 3.96 -10.33
N ILE A 180 -9.65 2.72 -10.38
CA ILE A 180 -8.82 1.52 -10.21
C ILE A 180 -8.44 0.85 -11.54
N GLY A 181 -8.82 1.42 -12.67
CA GLY A 181 -8.57 0.85 -13.99
C GLY A 181 -9.74 -0.02 -14.51
N PRO A 182 -9.51 -0.81 -15.60
CA PRO A 182 -8.24 -0.94 -16.30
C PRO A 182 -7.83 0.34 -17.02
N PHE A 183 -6.53 0.63 -17.02
CA PHE A 183 -5.95 1.79 -17.68
C PHE A 183 -5.42 1.43 -19.07
N GLU A 184 -5.58 2.35 -20.03
CA GLU A 184 -5.10 2.21 -21.40
C GLU A 184 -4.19 3.40 -21.77
N ASP A 185 -3.23 3.19 -22.66
CA ASP A 185 -2.37 4.24 -23.22
C ASP A 185 -3.03 4.86 -24.47
N PRO A 186 -3.54 6.10 -24.37
CA PRO A 186 -4.28 6.74 -25.46
C PRO A 186 -3.39 7.33 -26.55
N ILE A 187 -2.10 7.60 -26.26
CA ILE A 187 -1.22 8.34 -27.18
C ILE A 187 -0.03 7.52 -27.70
N GLY A 188 0.37 6.46 -26.99
CA GLY A 188 1.44 5.54 -27.43
C GLY A 188 2.86 6.12 -27.41
N GLU A 189 3.06 7.27 -26.75
CA GLU A 189 4.33 7.98 -26.61
C GLU A 189 4.32 8.88 -25.35
N PRO A 190 5.47 9.41 -24.89
CA PRO A 190 5.47 10.33 -23.75
C PRO A 190 4.68 11.61 -24.04
N LEU A 191 3.83 12.03 -23.10
CA LEU A 191 3.18 13.35 -23.09
C LEU A 191 4.21 14.48 -22.91
N ILE A 192 5.15 14.29 -21.98
CA ILE A 192 6.29 15.18 -21.76
C ILE A 192 7.57 14.47 -22.17
N SER A 193 8.36 15.10 -23.00
CA SER A 193 9.63 14.58 -23.52
C SER A 193 10.66 15.70 -23.64
N TRP A 194 11.90 15.37 -23.97
CA TRP A 194 12.95 16.36 -24.23
C TRP A 194 12.66 17.30 -25.40
N SER A 195 11.65 17.02 -26.22
CA SER A 195 11.17 17.89 -27.30
C SER A 195 10.04 18.84 -26.87
N THR A 196 9.53 18.72 -25.66
CA THR A 196 8.50 19.61 -25.12
C THR A 196 9.09 21.01 -24.95
N PRO A 197 8.43 22.08 -25.47
CA PRO A 197 8.96 23.45 -25.33
C PRO A 197 9.03 23.87 -23.86
N GLY A 198 10.11 24.55 -23.47
CA GLY A 198 10.32 25.09 -22.12
C GLY A 198 10.96 24.11 -21.13
N VAL A 199 11.35 22.88 -21.55
CA VAL A 199 12.02 21.90 -20.67
C VAL A 199 13.54 22.05 -20.67
N GLU A 200 14.11 23.00 -21.40
CA GLU A 200 15.55 23.23 -21.45
C GLU A 200 16.09 23.51 -20.04
N GLY A 201 17.21 22.87 -19.72
CA GLY A 201 17.88 22.98 -18.43
C GLY A 201 17.30 22.10 -17.31
N VAL A 202 16.21 21.37 -17.54
CA VAL A 202 15.75 20.32 -16.62
C VAL A 202 16.75 19.17 -16.66
N THR A 203 17.08 18.60 -15.50
CA THR A 203 17.98 17.44 -15.43
C THR A 203 17.19 16.12 -15.55
N TRP A 204 16.03 16.03 -14.90
CA TRP A 204 15.15 14.86 -14.92
C TRP A 204 13.72 15.25 -15.29
N LEU A 205 13.17 14.66 -16.34
CA LEU A 205 11.77 14.78 -16.71
C LEU A 205 10.98 13.67 -16.02
N PHE A 206 10.52 13.94 -14.79
CA PHE A 206 9.90 12.94 -13.93
C PHE A 206 8.99 13.59 -12.86
N ASP A 207 8.47 12.78 -11.94
CA ASP A 207 7.69 13.17 -10.76
C ASP A 207 6.56 14.15 -11.08
N PRO A 208 5.57 13.70 -11.85
CA PRO A 208 4.43 14.52 -12.19
C PRO A 208 3.54 14.81 -10.99
N ALA A 209 2.94 16.00 -10.98
CA ALA A 209 1.76 16.32 -10.19
C ALA A 209 0.75 17.04 -11.08
N VAL A 210 -0.53 16.84 -10.83
CA VAL A 210 -1.60 17.37 -11.71
C VAL A 210 -2.70 18.03 -10.89
N ILE A 211 -3.23 19.13 -11.39
CA ILE A 211 -4.42 19.77 -10.84
C ILE A 211 -5.42 20.04 -11.97
N VAL A 212 -6.69 19.77 -11.69
CA VAL A 212 -7.83 20.29 -12.45
C VAL A 212 -8.40 21.46 -11.64
N ASP A 213 -8.27 22.67 -12.15
CA ASP A 213 -8.68 23.87 -11.45
C ASP A 213 -10.22 24.06 -11.49
N ASP A 214 -10.73 24.99 -10.70
CA ASP A 214 -12.17 25.28 -10.58
C ASP A 214 -12.81 25.68 -11.91
N ASP A 215 -12.05 26.31 -12.81
CA ASP A 215 -12.50 26.67 -14.16
C ASP A 215 -12.35 25.53 -15.19
N GLN A 216 -11.98 24.33 -14.73
CA GLN A 216 -11.70 23.13 -15.54
C GLN A 216 -10.44 23.22 -16.40
N THR A 217 -9.62 24.25 -16.26
CA THR A 217 -8.28 24.27 -16.83
C THR A 217 -7.37 23.36 -16.02
N SER A 218 -6.50 22.62 -16.69
CA SER A 218 -5.66 21.63 -16.03
C SER A 218 -4.17 21.94 -16.21
N TYR A 219 -3.36 21.63 -15.21
CA TYR A 219 -1.94 21.92 -15.20
C TYR A 219 -1.15 20.70 -14.70
N LEU A 220 0.00 20.46 -15.34
CA LEU A 220 0.95 19.42 -14.99
C LEU A 220 2.25 20.06 -14.49
N TYR A 221 2.68 19.67 -13.29
CA TYR A 221 3.93 20.07 -12.65
C TYR A 221 4.88 18.88 -12.70
N PHE A 222 6.17 19.13 -12.94
CA PHE A 222 7.14 18.05 -13.10
C PHE A 222 8.58 18.56 -13.05
N GLY A 223 9.52 17.62 -13.07
CA GLY A 223 10.93 17.90 -13.24
C GLY A 223 11.70 17.92 -11.93
N GLY A 224 13.02 17.91 -12.04
CA GLY A 224 13.94 17.91 -10.92
C GLY A 224 15.38 17.69 -11.34
N GLY A 225 16.19 17.29 -10.35
CA GLY A 225 17.61 17.06 -10.48
C GLY A 225 18.44 18.33 -10.33
N ILE A 226 19.75 18.16 -10.37
CA ILE A 226 20.74 19.22 -10.12
C ILE A 226 21.61 19.35 -11.37
N PRO A 227 21.49 20.45 -12.12
CA PRO A 227 22.38 20.70 -13.27
C PRO A 227 23.71 21.29 -12.80
N ASP A 228 24.80 20.78 -13.31
CA ASP A 228 26.16 21.39 -13.19
C ASP A 228 26.54 21.85 -11.75
N GLU A 229 26.13 21.09 -10.72
CA GLU A 229 26.35 21.41 -9.29
C GLU A 229 25.64 22.70 -8.81
N GLU A 230 24.60 23.16 -9.48
CA GLU A 230 23.77 24.31 -9.09
C GLU A 230 22.77 23.94 -8.00
N TYR A 231 23.24 23.60 -6.81
CA TYR A 231 22.43 23.06 -5.71
C TYR A 231 21.41 24.03 -5.15
N ALA A 232 21.76 25.33 -5.04
CA ALA A 232 20.92 26.31 -4.35
C ALA A 232 19.68 26.72 -5.17
N MET A 233 19.84 26.88 -6.49
CA MET A 233 18.79 27.26 -7.42
C MET A 233 18.88 26.41 -8.69
N PRO A 234 18.53 25.12 -8.63
CA PRO A 234 18.64 24.22 -9.79
C PRO A 234 17.77 24.67 -10.97
N ASN A 235 16.64 25.32 -10.71
CA ASN A 235 15.69 25.80 -11.73
C ASN A 235 15.19 24.68 -12.66
N THR A 236 15.00 23.47 -12.12
CA THR A 236 14.64 22.26 -12.87
C THR A 236 13.17 21.87 -12.76
N ALA A 237 12.40 22.49 -11.85
CA ALA A 237 10.97 22.30 -11.77
C ALA A 237 10.23 23.09 -12.87
N ARG A 238 9.14 22.52 -13.39
CA ARG A 238 8.32 23.06 -14.47
C ARG A 238 6.83 22.92 -14.18
N VAL A 239 6.07 23.80 -14.79
CA VAL A 239 4.62 23.71 -14.91
C VAL A 239 4.21 23.96 -16.37
N ILE A 240 3.25 23.21 -16.86
CA ILE A 240 2.67 23.39 -18.21
C ILE A 240 1.15 23.23 -18.14
N GLN A 241 0.44 23.99 -18.94
CA GLN A 241 -1.00 23.81 -19.10
C GLN A 241 -1.29 22.57 -19.94
N LEU A 242 -2.24 21.76 -19.50
CA LEU A 242 -2.79 20.64 -20.27
C LEU A 242 -3.91 21.09 -21.20
N GLY A 243 -4.13 20.34 -22.26
CA GLY A 243 -5.32 20.45 -23.08
C GLY A 243 -6.58 19.99 -22.35
N ASP A 244 -7.75 20.33 -22.87
CA ASP A 244 -9.03 19.92 -22.29
C ASP A 244 -9.19 18.41 -22.20
N ASP A 245 -8.49 17.66 -23.07
CA ASP A 245 -8.43 16.21 -23.13
C ASP A 245 -7.50 15.60 -22.08
N MET A 246 -6.74 16.39 -21.33
CA MET A 246 -5.73 15.95 -20.34
C MET A 246 -4.54 15.19 -20.95
N MET A 247 -4.49 15.00 -22.27
CA MET A 247 -3.52 14.18 -23.01
C MET A 247 -2.69 14.97 -24.01
N THR A 248 -2.92 16.27 -24.10
CA THR A 248 -2.12 17.22 -24.89
C THR A 248 -1.62 18.36 -24.00
N VAL A 249 -0.63 19.12 -24.48
CA VAL A 249 -0.08 20.28 -23.76
C VAL A 249 -0.30 21.57 -24.53
N HIS A 250 -0.44 22.67 -23.80
CA HIS A 250 -0.61 24.02 -24.35
C HIS A 250 0.58 24.90 -24.03
N GLY A 251 1.14 25.57 -25.05
CA GLY A 251 2.19 26.56 -24.85
C GLY A 251 3.56 25.94 -24.56
N GLU A 252 4.30 26.57 -23.66
CA GLU A 252 5.64 26.18 -23.24
C GLU A 252 5.62 25.94 -21.72
N ALA A 253 6.44 25.01 -21.24
CA ALA A 253 6.62 24.78 -19.82
C ALA A 253 7.32 25.99 -19.16
N GLU A 254 6.75 26.50 -18.08
CA GLU A 254 7.29 27.60 -17.30
C GLU A 254 8.11 27.08 -16.10
N MET A 255 9.20 27.78 -15.79
CA MET A 255 10.10 27.42 -14.72
C MET A 255 9.52 27.82 -13.36
N ILE A 256 9.58 26.88 -12.39
CA ILE A 256 9.32 27.14 -10.98
C ILE A 256 10.67 27.32 -10.28
N PRO A 257 10.97 28.52 -9.71
CA PRO A 257 12.29 28.80 -9.10
C PRO A 257 12.36 28.26 -7.66
N ALA A 258 12.23 26.94 -7.50
CA ALA A 258 12.22 26.25 -6.21
C ALA A 258 13.65 26.14 -5.64
N PRO A 259 13.93 26.75 -4.45
CA PRO A 259 15.23 26.69 -3.85
C PRO A 259 15.59 25.26 -3.44
N PHE A 260 16.83 24.83 -3.72
CA PHE A 260 17.32 23.49 -3.41
C PHE A 260 16.45 22.35 -3.98
N MET A 261 15.71 22.59 -5.04
CA MET A 261 14.87 21.56 -5.69
C MET A 261 15.66 20.29 -5.98
N PHE A 262 15.03 19.14 -5.74
CA PHE A 262 15.57 17.83 -6.10
C PHE A 262 14.56 17.03 -6.91
N GLU A 263 13.38 16.75 -6.33
CA GLU A 263 12.38 15.84 -6.88
C GLU A 263 10.99 16.11 -6.31
N SER A 264 9.99 15.29 -6.69
CA SER A 264 8.71 15.18 -5.99
C SER A 264 7.82 16.42 -6.10
N SER A 265 7.37 16.74 -7.30
CA SER A 265 6.37 17.80 -7.48
C SER A 265 5.03 17.43 -6.82
N GLY A 266 4.44 18.37 -6.08
CA GLY A 266 3.08 18.29 -5.55
C GLY A 266 2.36 19.62 -5.76
N ILE A 267 1.03 19.59 -5.91
CA ILE A 267 0.22 20.79 -6.12
C ILE A 267 -1.16 20.69 -5.46
N ASN A 268 -1.55 21.72 -4.75
CA ASN A 268 -2.87 21.88 -4.15
C ASN A 268 -3.35 23.32 -4.25
N LYS A 269 -4.65 23.55 -4.08
CA LYS A 269 -5.24 24.89 -4.06
C LYS A 269 -6.14 25.03 -2.84
N TRP A 270 -5.86 26.04 -2.00
CA TRP A 270 -6.70 26.41 -0.85
C TRP A 270 -6.94 27.92 -0.84
N ASN A 271 -8.19 28.33 -0.67
CA ASN A 271 -8.59 29.74 -0.59
C ASN A 271 -8.03 30.58 -1.75
N ASP A 272 -8.12 30.08 -2.98
CA ASP A 272 -7.59 30.68 -4.20
C ASP A 272 -6.06 30.85 -4.25
N ILE A 273 -5.31 30.18 -3.37
CA ILE A 273 -3.85 30.12 -3.37
C ILE A 273 -3.39 28.74 -3.77
N TYR A 274 -2.43 28.67 -4.68
CA TYR A 274 -1.76 27.43 -5.10
C TYR A 274 -0.56 27.18 -4.21
N TYR A 275 -0.43 25.94 -3.77
CA TYR A 275 0.68 25.43 -2.94
C TYR A 275 1.43 24.39 -3.74
N TYR A 276 2.62 24.75 -4.21
CA TYR A 276 3.54 23.84 -4.86
C TYR A 276 4.48 23.27 -3.82
N THR A 277 4.51 21.95 -3.67
CA THR A 277 5.40 21.24 -2.75
C THR A 277 6.45 20.44 -3.49
N TYR A 278 7.61 20.23 -2.88
CA TYR A 278 8.73 19.51 -3.50
C TYR A 278 9.70 18.99 -2.44
N SER A 279 10.49 17.96 -2.79
CA SER A 279 11.60 17.48 -1.97
C SER A 279 12.89 18.24 -2.31
N SER A 280 13.60 18.69 -1.28
CA SER A 280 14.86 19.40 -1.41
C SER A 280 16.04 18.44 -1.58
N ASN A 281 17.11 18.90 -2.25
CA ASN A 281 18.32 18.10 -2.49
C ASN A 281 19.15 17.88 -1.21
N PHE A 282 20.07 16.92 -1.29
CA PHE A 282 20.93 16.50 -0.17
C PHE A 282 22.28 17.25 -0.11
N TYR A 283 22.35 18.47 -0.64
CA TYR A 283 23.57 19.29 -0.55
C TYR A 283 23.98 19.48 0.91
N ASP A 284 25.21 19.12 1.24
CA ASP A 284 25.78 19.14 2.59
C ASP A 284 26.62 20.41 2.89
N GLY A 285 26.70 21.33 1.93
CA GLY A 285 27.38 22.62 2.10
C GLY A 285 26.54 23.67 2.82
N GLU A 286 27.03 24.92 2.80
CA GLU A 286 26.33 26.02 3.48
C GLU A 286 25.01 26.35 2.80
N ARG A 287 23.94 26.42 3.62
CA ARG A 287 22.59 26.84 3.21
C ARG A 287 22.23 28.17 3.87
N PRO A 288 21.66 29.15 3.14
CA PRO A 288 21.11 30.36 3.74
C PRO A 288 20.07 30.04 4.84
N GLU A 289 19.96 30.92 5.84
CA GLU A 289 18.93 30.80 6.88
C GLU A 289 17.52 30.76 6.26
N GLY A 290 16.69 29.82 6.70
CA GLY A 290 15.34 29.59 6.20
C GLY A 290 15.28 28.71 4.94
N SER A 291 16.41 28.23 4.41
CA SER A 291 16.41 27.23 3.33
C SER A 291 15.98 25.86 3.85
N PRO A 292 15.40 24.98 3.01
CA PRO A 292 15.08 23.62 3.39
C PRO A 292 16.37 22.84 3.70
N GLY A 293 16.32 21.91 4.64
CA GLY A 293 17.37 20.92 4.91
C GLY A 293 17.49 19.87 3.82
N GLY A 294 18.33 18.85 4.01
CA GLY A 294 18.52 17.78 3.03
C GLY A 294 17.35 16.81 3.01
N GLY A 295 16.71 16.60 1.83
CA GLY A 295 15.59 15.69 1.65
C GLY A 295 14.33 16.07 2.41
N GLU A 296 14.15 17.36 2.74
CA GLU A 296 12.94 17.87 3.40
C GLU A 296 11.91 18.26 2.37
N ILE A 297 10.62 18.16 2.73
CA ILE A 297 9.53 18.67 1.90
C ILE A 297 9.34 20.15 2.18
N ALA A 298 9.55 20.94 1.15
CA ALA A 298 9.40 22.38 1.15
C ALA A 298 8.19 22.80 0.30
N TYR A 299 7.76 24.07 0.45
CA TYR A 299 6.64 24.58 -0.35
C TYR A 299 6.81 26.03 -0.79
N MET A 300 6.10 26.34 -1.86
CA MET A 300 5.94 27.67 -2.43
C MET A 300 4.46 27.97 -2.62
N THR A 301 4.10 29.23 -2.65
CA THR A 301 2.72 29.66 -2.94
C THR A 301 2.66 30.62 -4.12
N SER A 302 1.50 30.66 -4.78
CA SER A 302 1.18 31.60 -5.84
C SER A 302 -0.33 31.87 -5.91
N GLU A 303 -0.72 33.06 -6.42
CA GLU A 303 -2.13 33.38 -6.76
C GLU A 303 -2.53 32.84 -8.15
N GLN A 304 -1.59 32.29 -8.90
CA GLN A 304 -1.80 31.78 -10.26
C GLN A 304 -1.16 30.38 -10.40
N PRO A 305 -1.76 29.47 -11.16
CA PRO A 305 -1.26 28.09 -11.29
C PRO A 305 0.14 28.00 -11.92
N MET A 306 0.53 28.95 -12.74
CA MET A 306 1.84 29.01 -13.37
C MET A 306 2.82 29.98 -12.70
N GLY A 307 2.47 30.56 -11.57
CA GLY A 307 3.29 31.52 -10.82
C GLY A 307 2.88 32.97 -11.04
N PRO A 308 3.64 33.96 -10.54
CA PRO A 308 4.97 33.79 -9.91
C PRO A 308 4.90 33.12 -8.53
N TRP A 309 5.90 32.35 -8.21
CA TRP A 309 6.00 31.55 -7.00
C TRP A 309 6.84 32.21 -5.90
N GLU A 310 6.36 32.12 -4.65
CA GLU A 310 7.07 32.61 -3.47
C GLU A 310 7.36 31.44 -2.51
N TYR A 311 8.65 31.24 -2.17
CA TYR A 311 9.06 30.23 -1.20
C TYR A 311 8.57 30.59 0.21
N LYS A 312 8.04 29.61 0.94
CA LYS A 312 7.43 29.80 2.27
C LYS A 312 8.12 29.04 3.40
N GLY A 313 8.76 27.92 3.12
CA GLY A 313 9.44 27.12 4.15
C GLY A 313 9.35 25.60 3.93
N THR A 314 9.62 24.87 5.00
CA THR A 314 9.57 23.41 5.09
C THR A 314 8.30 22.96 5.82
N ILE A 315 7.69 21.88 5.36
CA ILE A 315 6.48 21.31 5.98
C ILE A 315 6.73 19.95 6.60
N LEU A 316 7.73 19.19 6.12
CA LEU A 316 8.09 17.89 6.66
C LEU A 316 9.60 17.68 6.55
N LYS A 317 10.23 17.32 7.68
CA LYS A 317 11.63 16.90 7.67
C LYS A 317 11.81 15.56 6.98
N ASN A 318 13.04 15.23 6.60
CA ASN A 318 13.33 13.89 6.07
C ASN A 318 12.89 12.81 7.07
N PRO A 319 12.26 11.71 6.62
CA PRO A 319 11.83 10.61 7.48
C PRO A 319 12.91 10.09 8.43
N GLY A 320 14.18 10.15 8.05
CA GLY A 320 15.31 9.81 8.92
C GLY A 320 15.39 10.61 10.22
N HIS A 321 14.79 11.81 10.27
CA HIS A 321 14.69 12.60 11.50
C HIS A 321 13.77 11.97 12.54
N PHE A 322 12.66 11.37 12.08
CA PHE A 322 11.62 10.83 12.95
C PHE A 322 11.82 9.35 13.27
N PHE A 323 12.25 8.58 12.27
CA PHE A 323 12.26 7.11 12.33
C PHE A 323 13.66 6.51 12.42
N GLY A 324 14.72 7.33 12.28
CA GLY A 324 16.11 6.85 12.28
C GLY A 324 16.56 6.23 10.95
N VAL A 325 15.64 5.95 10.05
CA VAL A 325 15.89 5.47 8.69
C VAL A 325 15.37 6.49 7.69
N GLY A 326 16.23 6.94 6.78
CA GLY A 326 15.92 7.96 5.78
C GLY A 326 16.31 7.51 4.38
N GLY A 327 16.06 8.39 3.42
CA GLY A 327 16.31 8.19 2.00
C GLY A 327 15.81 9.38 1.22
N ASN A 328 15.45 9.19 -0.04
CA ASN A 328 14.66 10.17 -0.78
C ASN A 328 13.31 10.40 -0.08
N ASN A 329 12.65 11.50 -0.40
CA ASN A 329 11.38 11.88 0.22
C ASN A 329 10.41 12.33 -0.88
N HIS A 330 9.18 11.83 -0.82
CA HIS A 330 8.14 12.14 -1.79
C HIS A 330 6.80 12.28 -1.07
N GLN A 331 5.97 13.23 -1.51
CA GLN A 331 4.74 13.58 -0.81
C GLN A 331 3.63 14.02 -1.76
N VAL A 332 2.40 13.98 -1.24
CA VAL A 332 1.24 14.71 -1.74
C VAL A 332 0.43 15.24 -0.58
N LEU A 333 -0.11 16.45 -0.69
CA LEU A 333 -1.12 16.98 0.21
C LEU A 333 -2.51 16.70 -0.36
N PHE A 334 -3.49 16.43 0.51
CA PHE A 334 -4.87 16.21 0.07
C PHE A 334 -5.87 16.58 1.18
N ASP A 335 -7.08 16.97 0.77
CA ASP A 335 -8.18 17.22 1.69
C ASP A 335 -9.15 16.05 1.70
N PHE A 336 -9.59 15.67 2.90
CA PHE A 336 -10.63 14.67 3.09
C PHE A 336 -11.41 14.97 4.38
N HIS A 337 -12.75 14.94 4.34
CA HIS A 337 -13.63 15.24 5.48
C HIS A 337 -13.25 16.52 6.25
N ASP A 338 -13.14 17.66 5.50
CA ASP A 338 -12.82 18.98 6.05
C ASP A 338 -11.46 19.07 6.78
N GLN A 339 -10.57 18.14 6.55
CA GLN A 339 -9.20 18.12 7.10
C GLN A 339 -8.19 17.92 5.97
N THR A 340 -6.99 18.45 6.19
CA THR A 340 -5.87 18.30 5.26
C THR A 340 -4.86 17.29 5.81
N TYR A 341 -4.32 16.46 4.92
CA TYR A 341 -3.36 15.42 5.22
C TYR A 341 -2.16 15.49 4.28
N ILE A 342 -1.07 14.90 4.70
CA ILE A 342 0.10 14.61 3.86
C ILE A 342 0.30 13.11 3.78
N ALA A 343 0.32 12.56 2.58
CA ALA A 343 0.86 11.23 2.33
C ALA A 343 2.32 11.39 1.89
N TYR A 344 3.21 10.59 2.45
CA TYR A 344 4.65 10.61 2.15
C TYR A 344 5.21 9.20 2.31
N HIS A 345 6.39 8.92 1.76
CA HIS A 345 6.99 7.62 1.98
C HIS A 345 8.14 7.65 3.01
N ALA A 346 8.35 6.52 3.67
CA ALA A 346 9.47 6.23 4.54
C ALA A 346 9.92 4.77 4.36
N GLN A 347 11.03 4.36 4.97
CA GLN A 347 11.56 2.99 4.87
C GLN A 347 11.30 2.17 6.15
N THR A 348 10.28 2.51 6.94
CA THR A 348 10.00 1.91 8.25
C THR A 348 9.63 0.44 8.17
N LEU A 349 8.89 0.03 7.12
CA LEU A 349 8.52 -1.37 6.89
C LEU A 349 9.76 -2.20 6.54
N ALA A 350 10.59 -1.72 5.63
CA ALA A 350 11.84 -2.39 5.25
C ALA A 350 12.81 -2.52 6.43
N ASP A 351 12.93 -1.46 7.26
CA ASP A 351 13.75 -1.48 8.49
C ASP A 351 13.23 -2.52 9.49
N ALA A 352 11.90 -2.60 9.68
CA ALA A 352 11.29 -3.61 10.54
C ALA A 352 11.47 -5.05 10.02
N MET A 353 11.61 -5.24 8.71
CA MET A 353 11.88 -6.52 8.07
C MET A 353 13.38 -6.87 8.03
N ASP A 354 14.27 -6.00 8.53
CA ASP A 354 15.74 -6.12 8.38
C ASP A 354 16.15 -6.26 6.89
N ALA A 355 15.41 -5.59 6.01
CA ALA A 355 15.65 -5.59 4.57
C ALA A 355 16.70 -4.56 4.17
N ALA A 356 17.25 -4.71 2.96
CA ALA A 356 18.16 -3.71 2.39
C ALA A 356 17.46 -2.36 2.16
N LEU A 357 18.24 -1.30 1.94
CA LEU A 357 17.71 0.06 1.73
C LEU A 357 16.95 0.22 0.40
N GLY A 358 16.10 1.23 0.33
CA GLY A 358 15.41 1.66 -0.89
C GLY A 358 13.99 1.11 -1.06
N TYR A 359 13.49 0.24 -0.16
CA TYR A 359 12.10 -0.23 -0.17
C TYR A 359 11.25 0.66 0.72
N ARG A 360 10.29 1.35 0.11
CA ARG A 360 9.56 2.46 0.69
C ARG A 360 8.11 2.06 1.00
N SER A 361 7.56 2.64 2.05
CA SER A 361 6.16 2.44 2.46
C SER A 361 5.50 3.78 2.73
N THR A 362 4.25 3.94 2.30
CA THR A 362 3.48 5.17 2.46
C THR A 362 2.99 5.35 3.89
N HIS A 363 3.09 6.58 4.37
CA HIS A 363 2.60 7.08 5.66
C HIS A 363 1.63 8.24 5.44
N ILE A 364 0.71 8.44 6.36
CA ILE A 364 -0.23 9.57 6.35
C ILE A 364 -0.21 10.24 7.72
N ASN A 365 -0.07 11.58 7.72
CA ASN A 365 -0.25 12.41 8.91
C ASN A 365 -1.09 13.64 8.60
N GLN A 366 -1.69 14.24 9.64
CA GLN A 366 -2.50 15.44 9.51
C GLN A 366 -1.64 16.68 9.27
N VAL A 367 -2.14 17.59 8.45
CA VAL A 367 -1.56 18.91 8.17
C VAL A 367 -2.42 19.99 8.80
N LEU A 368 -1.78 20.94 9.48
CA LEU A 368 -2.45 22.09 10.07
C LEU A 368 -1.96 23.38 9.42
N PHE A 369 -2.87 24.34 9.29
CA PHE A 369 -2.57 25.68 8.80
C PHE A 369 -2.57 26.69 9.94
N ASN A 370 -1.75 27.73 9.80
CA ASN A 370 -1.82 28.93 10.59
C ASN A 370 -2.92 29.89 10.07
N GLU A 371 -3.28 30.89 10.85
CA GLU A 371 -4.30 31.88 10.46
C GLU A 371 -3.93 32.66 9.17
N ASP A 372 -2.64 32.77 8.85
CA ASP A 372 -2.13 33.45 7.65
C ASP A 372 -2.06 32.56 6.41
N GLY A 373 -2.52 31.30 6.51
CA GLY A 373 -2.48 30.31 5.44
C GLY A 373 -1.14 29.61 5.28
N SER A 374 -0.14 29.86 6.15
CA SER A 374 1.09 29.08 6.16
C SER A 374 0.86 27.70 6.76
N ILE A 375 1.57 26.71 6.23
CA ILE A 375 1.51 25.32 6.73
C ILE A 375 2.40 25.18 7.96
N GLN A 376 1.88 24.51 9.02
CA GLN A 376 2.68 24.15 10.18
C GLN A 376 3.57 22.94 9.83
N GLU A 377 4.77 22.89 10.42
CA GLU A 377 5.66 21.73 10.26
C GLU A 377 4.99 20.47 10.84
N VAL A 378 4.97 19.39 10.06
CA VAL A 378 4.34 18.13 10.42
C VAL A 378 5.30 17.28 11.25
N GLU A 379 4.83 16.78 12.38
CA GLU A 379 5.53 15.80 13.21
C GLU A 379 5.14 14.39 12.76
N ALA A 380 5.94 13.80 11.87
CA ALA A 380 5.71 12.46 11.36
C ALA A 380 5.80 11.40 12.47
N ASN A 381 4.87 10.45 12.47
CA ASN A 381 4.82 9.40 13.49
C ASN A 381 4.18 8.11 12.97
N LEU A 382 4.33 7.02 13.71
CA LEU A 382 3.73 5.72 13.38
C LEU A 382 2.24 5.65 13.77
N ALA A 383 1.76 6.46 14.70
CA ALA A 383 0.34 6.47 15.05
C ALA A 383 -0.56 6.75 13.84
N GLY A 384 -0.09 7.62 12.95
CA GLY A 384 -0.84 7.96 11.73
C GLY A 384 -1.99 8.92 12.02
N VAL A 385 -3.16 8.63 11.45
CA VAL A 385 -4.38 9.44 11.59
C VAL A 385 -5.51 8.58 12.17
N GLU A 386 -6.39 9.21 12.94
CA GLU A 386 -7.59 8.54 13.44
C GLU A 386 -8.58 8.29 12.31
N PRO A 387 -9.41 7.21 12.39
CA PRO A 387 -10.44 6.96 11.41
C PRO A 387 -11.45 8.13 11.35
N VAL A 388 -11.72 8.63 10.16
CA VAL A 388 -12.66 9.75 9.97
C VAL A 388 -14.12 9.32 9.99
N ARG A 389 -14.38 8.02 9.91
CA ARG A 389 -15.70 7.38 10.09
C ARG A 389 -15.53 5.92 10.50
N THR A 390 -16.61 5.29 10.94
CA THR A 390 -16.68 3.85 11.24
C THR A 390 -16.92 3.01 9.99
N LEU A 391 -16.50 1.75 10.03
CA LEU A 391 -16.80 0.74 9.01
C LEU A 391 -18.12 0.05 9.35
N HIS A 392 -19.03 -0.08 8.36
CA HIS A 392 -20.30 -0.79 8.50
C HIS A 392 -20.13 -2.27 8.12
N PRO A 393 -20.32 -3.21 9.06
CA PRO A 393 -20.07 -4.62 8.82
C PRO A 393 -21.23 -5.37 8.11
N TYR A 394 -22.38 -4.72 7.89
CA TYR A 394 -23.58 -5.34 7.33
C TYR A 394 -23.66 -5.29 5.81
N GLU A 395 -22.66 -4.69 5.18
CA GLU A 395 -22.43 -4.72 3.74
C GLU A 395 -21.22 -5.62 3.45
N LYS A 396 -21.06 -6.03 2.19
CA LYS A 396 -19.88 -6.78 1.74
C LYS A 396 -18.61 -5.97 1.97
N VAL A 397 -17.67 -6.54 2.71
CA VAL A 397 -16.32 -6.00 2.91
C VAL A 397 -15.33 -6.99 2.30
N GLN A 398 -14.50 -6.54 1.36
CA GLN A 398 -13.44 -7.35 0.78
C GLN A 398 -12.43 -7.75 1.85
N ALA A 399 -11.93 -8.99 1.83
CA ALA A 399 -10.98 -9.48 2.83
C ALA A 399 -9.64 -8.74 2.77
N GLU A 400 -9.26 -8.26 1.59
CA GLU A 400 -8.09 -7.38 1.39
C GLU A 400 -8.33 -5.92 1.84
N THR A 401 -9.49 -5.62 2.47
CA THR A 401 -9.69 -4.39 3.23
C THR A 401 -9.16 -4.58 4.64
N MET A 402 -8.03 -3.95 4.95
CA MET A 402 -7.31 -4.18 6.20
C MET A 402 -6.81 -2.87 6.82
N ALA A 403 -6.93 -2.78 8.15
CA ALA A 403 -6.16 -1.83 8.96
C ALA A 403 -4.81 -2.44 9.34
N TRP A 404 -4.80 -3.71 9.71
CA TRP A 404 -3.60 -4.46 10.11
C TRP A 404 -3.66 -5.91 9.61
N ASN A 405 -2.50 -6.52 9.49
CA ASN A 405 -2.37 -7.93 9.11
C ASN A 405 -1.05 -8.52 9.60
N ALA A 406 -1.00 -9.84 9.67
CA ALA A 406 0.22 -10.59 9.90
C ALA A 406 0.17 -11.92 9.14
N GLY A 407 1.24 -12.25 8.43
CA GLY A 407 1.48 -13.54 7.76
C GLY A 407 0.85 -13.70 6.38
N VAL A 408 -0.16 -12.94 6.04
CA VAL A 408 -0.96 -13.13 4.81
C VAL A 408 -0.39 -12.41 3.59
N SER A 409 -0.77 -12.87 2.41
CA SER A 409 -0.59 -12.22 1.11
C SER A 409 -1.92 -11.83 0.48
N VAL A 410 -1.90 -10.90 -0.47
CA VAL A 410 -3.04 -10.55 -1.34
C VAL A 410 -2.65 -10.88 -2.78
N GLN A 411 -3.48 -11.66 -3.48
CA GLN A 411 -3.17 -12.11 -4.83
C GLN A 411 -4.40 -12.03 -5.74
N GLN A 412 -4.12 -11.90 -7.05
CA GLN A 412 -5.15 -11.98 -8.09
C GLN A 412 -5.71 -13.40 -8.16
N MET A 413 -7.03 -13.52 -8.05
CA MET A 413 -7.77 -14.78 -8.08
C MET A 413 -8.94 -14.69 -9.07
N ASP A 414 -9.39 -15.83 -9.57
CA ASP A 414 -10.65 -15.90 -10.33
C ASP A 414 -11.82 -15.94 -9.34
N THR A 415 -12.34 -14.76 -8.98
CA THR A 415 -13.48 -14.61 -8.09
C THR A 415 -14.77 -14.53 -8.91
N ASP A 416 -15.83 -15.24 -8.49
CA ASP A 416 -17.10 -15.34 -9.24
C ASP A 416 -17.97 -14.07 -9.17
N GLU A 417 -17.51 -12.99 -8.50
CA GLU A 417 -18.33 -11.81 -8.24
C GLU A 417 -17.64 -10.50 -8.69
N ASP A 418 -18.43 -9.42 -8.77
CA ASP A 418 -18.00 -8.05 -9.11
C ASP A 418 -17.08 -7.43 -8.03
N GLY A 419 -15.99 -8.13 -7.70
CA GLY A 419 -14.96 -7.69 -6.76
C GLY A 419 -13.72 -7.17 -7.48
N SER A 420 -12.68 -6.89 -6.68
CA SER A 420 -11.35 -6.53 -7.21
C SER A 420 -10.69 -7.66 -8.01
N GLY A 421 -11.21 -8.87 -7.89
CA GLY A 421 -10.54 -10.08 -8.37
C GLY A 421 -9.33 -10.44 -7.51
N LEU A 422 -9.25 -9.91 -6.29
CA LEU A 422 -8.21 -10.19 -5.31
C LEU A 422 -8.79 -11.01 -4.16
N ALA A 423 -7.92 -11.72 -3.46
CA ALA A 423 -8.27 -12.40 -2.23
C ALA A 423 -7.07 -12.43 -1.28
N VAL A 424 -7.32 -12.58 0.01
CA VAL A 424 -6.31 -12.91 1.00
C VAL A 424 -5.91 -14.36 0.84
N THR A 425 -4.63 -14.60 0.66
CA THR A 425 -4.05 -15.91 0.31
C THR A 425 -2.85 -16.23 1.18
N GLU A 426 -2.25 -17.41 0.95
CA GLU A 426 -1.09 -17.90 1.71
C GLU A 426 -1.33 -17.95 3.23
N ILE A 427 -2.59 -18.11 3.61
CA ILE A 427 -3.05 -18.13 5.01
C ILE A 427 -2.49 -19.38 5.70
N GLU A 428 -1.72 -19.18 6.76
CA GLU A 428 -1.21 -20.25 7.63
C GLU A 428 -1.81 -20.14 9.05
N ALA A 429 -1.58 -21.17 9.87
CA ALA A 429 -2.09 -21.17 11.24
C ALA A 429 -1.37 -20.13 12.11
N GLY A 430 -2.15 -19.23 12.72
CA GLY A 430 -1.65 -18.09 13.50
C GLY A 430 -1.65 -16.78 12.74
N ASP A 431 -1.81 -16.79 11.42
CA ASP A 431 -1.98 -15.57 10.62
C ASP A 431 -3.30 -14.90 10.95
N TRP A 432 -3.39 -13.60 10.65
CA TRP A 432 -4.61 -12.84 10.88
C TRP A 432 -4.67 -11.57 10.01
N ILE A 433 -5.89 -11.10 9.79
CA ILE A 433 -6.20 -9.77 9.27
C ILE A 433 -7.10 -9.04 10.25
N ALA A 434 -7.10 -7.71 10.21
CA ALA A 434 -7.98 -6.91 11.07
C ALA A 434 -8.46 -5.63 10.39
N VAL A 435 -9.65 -5.22 10.77
CA VAL A 435 -10.27 -3.94 10.40
C VAL A 435 -10.54 -3.12 11.65
N ALA A 436 -10.31 -1.81 11.55
CA ALA A 436 -10.49 -0.88 12.65
C ALA A 436 -11.88 -0.25 12.67
N SER A 437 -12.35 0.11 13.86
CA SER A 437 -13.54 0.94 14.09
C SER A 437 -14.81 0.43 13.40
N VAL A 438 -15.09 -0.87 13.53
CA VAL A 438 -16.31 -1.52 13.03
C VAL A 438 -17.49 -1.20 13.94
N ASP A 439 -18.54 -0.58 13.38
CA ASP A 439 -19.74 -0.21 14.14
C ASP A 439 -20.85 -1.27 14.00
N PHE A 440 -21.02 -2.08 15.03
CA PHE A 440 -22.07 -3.09 15.11
C PHE A 440 -23.44 -2.51 15.50
N GLU A 441 -23.55 -1.19 15.70
CA GLU A 441 -24.83 -0.54 16.07
C GLU A 441 -25.53 -1.24 17.25
N SER A 442 -26.71 -1.84 16.96
CA SER A 442 -27.53 -2.56 17.95
C SER A 442 -27.15 -4.04 18.11
N GLY A 443 -26.31 -4.57 17.27
CA GLY A 443 -25.74 -5.91 17.40
C GLY A 443 -25.72 -6.74 16.13
N ALA A 444 -24.81 -7.72 16.09
CA ALA A 444 -24.75 -8.78 15.11
C ALA A 444 -25.01 -10.14 15.76
N SER A 445 -25.49 -11.09 14.99
CA SER A 445 -25.77 -12.47 15.43
C SER A 445 -25.13 -13.53 14.55
N GLU A 446 -24.78 -13.20 13.31
CA GLU A 446 -24.15 -14.10 12.35
C GLU A 446 -22.97 -13.42 11.66
N PHE A 447 -21.95 -14.22 11.34
CA PHE A 447 -20.81 -13.85 10.49
C PHE A 447 -20.81 -14.75 9.26
N SER A 448 -20.66 -14.17 8.08
CA SER A 448 -20.55 -14.85 6.80
C SER A 448 -19.26 -14.49 6.11
N ALA A 449 -18.61 -15.46 5.49
CA ALA A 449 -17.38 -15.31 4.71
C ALA A 449 -17.45 -16.13 3.43
N VAL A 450 -16.82 -15.62 2.36
CA VAL A 450 -16.60 -16.36 1.12
C VAL A 450 -15.16 -16.82 1.09
N ILE A 451 -15.00 -18.14 1.03
CA ILE A 451 -13.72 -18.83 1.15
C ILE A 451 -13.55 -19.89 0.06
N ALA A 452 -12.31 -20.23 -0.24
CA ALA A 452 -11.96 -21.37 -1.09
C ALA A 452 -10.78 -22.16 -0.49
N SER A 453 -10.89 -23.49 -0.43
CA SER A 453 -9.83 -24.34 0.11
C SER A 453 -9.60 -25.58 -0.74
N GLU A 454 -8.34 -25.80 -1.11
CA GLU A 454 -7.93 -26.96 -1.92
C GLU A 454 -7.66 -28.20 -1.07
N SER A 455 -7.11 -28.04 0.14
CA SER A 455 -6.46 -29.16 0.84
C SER A 455 -7.01 -29.47 2.23
N THR A 456 -6.87 -28.58 3.21
CA THR A 456 -7.10 -28.90 4.62
C THR A 456 -8.26 -28.16 5.26
N GLY A 457 -8.66 -26.99 4.70
CA GLY A 457 -9.57 -26.09 5.41
C GLY A 457 -8.93 -25.56 6.70
N GLY A 458 -9.75 -25.18 7.66
CA GLY A 458 -9.29 -24.64 8.93
C GLY A 458 -10.44 -23.98 9.69
N THR A 459 -10.11 -22.95 10.48
CA THR A 459 -11.10 -22.11 11.15
C THR A 459 -10.75 -20.63 11.03
N ILE A 460 -11.78 -19.79 11.05
CA ILE A 460 -11.68 -18.33 11.24
C ILE A 460 -12.25 -18.03 12.62
N GLU A 461 -11.42 -17.55 13.53
CA GLU A 461 -11.86 -16.99 14.81
C GLU A 461 -12.11 -15.50 14.66
N VAL A 462 -13.32 -15.05 15.02
CA VAL A 462 -13.68 -13.63 15.05
C VAL A 462 -13.47 -13.10 16.45
N ARG A 463 -12.51 -12.20 16.61
CA ARG A 463 -12.08 -11.65 17.89
C ARG A 463 -12.19 -10.12 17.90
N LEU A 464 -12.37 -9.54 19.08
CA LEU A 464 -12.54 -8.10 19.28
C LEU A 464 -11.30 -7.47 19.91
N ASP A 465 -10.91 -6.31 19.37
CA ASP A 465 -9.95 -5.33 19.91
C ASP A 465 -8.49 -5.82 20.02
N ASP A 466 -8.23 -7.12 19.87
CA ASP A 466 -6.89 -7.73 19.92
C ASP A 466 -6.92 -9.12 19.29
N PRO A 467 -5.88 -9.60 18.59
CA PRO A 467 -5.86 -10.95 18.01
C PRO A 467 -5.98 -12.08 19.05
N ALA A 468 -5.68 -11.81 20.32
CA ALA A 468 -5.95 -12.69 21.45
C ALA A 468 -7.14 -12.22 22.30
N GLY A 469 -7.91 -11.24 21.82
CA GLY A 469 -9.04 -10.61 22.51
C GLY A 469 -10.29 -11.50 22.62
N GLU A 470 -11.41 -10.90 22.96
CA GLU A 470 -12.68 -11.63 23.14
C GLU A 470 -13.09 -12.40 21.88
N LEU A 471 -13.21 -13.71 21.98
CA LEU A 471 -13.71 -14.58 20.91
C LEU A 471 -15.24 -14.49 20.85
N ILE A 472 -15.78 -13.94 19.76
CA ILE A 472 -17.23 -13.85 19.55
C ILE A 472 -17.79 -14.94 18.64
N GLY A 473 -16.96 -15.61 17.84
CA GLY A 473 -17.39 -16.70 16.97
C GLY A 473 -16.23 -17.46 16.35
N THR A 474 -16.48 -18.71 15.98
CA THR A 474 -15.55 -19.57 15.24
C THR A 474 -16.26 -20.15 14.04
N MET A 475 -15.74 -19.91 12.85
CA MET A 475 -16.23 -20.47 11.59
C MET A 475 -15.36 -21.65 11.17
N GLU A 476 -15.97 -22.81 10.98
CA GLU A 476 -15.32 -23.96 10.35
C GLU A 476 -15.21 -23.73 8.84
N VAL A 477 -14.01 -23.79 8.29
CA VAL A 477 -13.73 -23.67 6.87
C VAL A 477 -13.53 -25.07 6.28
N PRO A 478 -14.47 -25.59 5.48
CA PRO A 478 -14.36 -26.90 4.86
C PRO A 478 -13.40 -26.85 3.66
N VAL A 479 -12.93 -28.02 3.24
CA VAL A 479 -12.32 -28.19 1.92
C VAL A 479 -13.38 -28.00 0.84
N THR A 480 -13.19 -27.04 -0.06
CA THR A 480 -14.17 -26.73 -1.13
C THR A 480 -13.86 -27.44 -2.44
N GLY A 481 -12.66 -28.02 -2.58
CA GLY A 481 -12.23 -28.80 -3.75
C GLY A 481 -11.30 -28.07 -4.70
N GLY A 482 -10.91 -26.84 -4.38
CA GLY A 482 -9.94 -26.05 -5.13
C GLY A 482 -9.76 -24.65 -4.56
N GLY A 483 -8.60 -24.04 -4.79
CA GLY A 483 -8.26 -22.70 -4.30
C GLY A 483 -9.12 -21.56 -4.90
N GLU A 484 -9.91 -21.84 -5.94
CA GLU A 484 -10.87 -20.91 -6.57
C GLU A 484 -12.29 -21.50 -6.61
N GLN A 485 -12.57 -22.53 -5.79
CA GLN A 485 -13.93 -23.08 -5.63
C GLN A 485 -14.60 -22.40 -4.43
N TRP A 486 -15.08 -21.20 -4.67
CA TRP A 486 -15.64 -20.31 -3.65
C TRP A 486 -16.94 -20.81 -3.06
N GLN A 487 -17.08 -20.71 -1.74
CA GLN A 487 -18.29 -21.04 -1.00
C GLN A 487 -18.55 -20.00 0.09
N THR A 488 -19.81 -19.61 0.25
CA THR A 488 -20.24 -18.80 1.38
C THR A 488 -20.50 -19.70 2.57
N ILE A 489 -19.83 -19.44 3.69
CA ILE A 489 -20.03 -20.12 4.97
C ILE A 489 -20.56 -19.08 5.96
N THR A 490 -21.49 -19.50 6.81
CA THR A 490 -22.09 -18.65 7.87
C THR A 490 -21.96 -19.36 9.21
N THR A 491 -21.63 -18.61 10.25
CA THR A 491 -21.59 -19.08 11.64
C THR A 491 -22.30 -18.10 12.56
N GLU A 492 -22.87 -18.61 13.67
CA GLU A 492 -23.41 -17.76 14.72
C GLU A 492 -22.27 -17.08 15.50
N VAL A 493 -22.47 -15.81 15.88
CA VAL A 493 -21.54 -15.07 16.76
C VAL A 493 -22.26 -14.67 18.04
N SER A 494 -21.50 -14.53 19.11
CA SER A 494 -22.00 -13.94 20.36
C SER A 494 -22.46 -12.51 20.08
N SER A 495 -23.54 -12.10 20.73
CA SER A 495 -24.08 -10.74 20.55
C SER A 495 -23.02 -9.69 20.85
N VAL A 496 -22.66 -8.91 19.83
CA VAL A 496 -21.72 -7.81 19.89
C VAL A 496 -22.43 -6.51 19.47
N SER A 497 -22.11 -5.39 20.10
CA SER A 497 -22.69 -4.07 19.77
C SER A 497 -21.70 -2.95 20.08
N GLY A 498 -21.88 -1.80 19.43
CA GLY A 498 -20.97 -0.67 19.54
C GLY A 498 -19.82 -0.76 18.56
N VAL A 499 -18.77 0.01 18.79
CA VAL A 499 -17.60 0.13 17.90
C VAL A 499 -16.43 -0.69 18.45
N HIS A 500 -15.90 -1.57 17.62
CA HIS A 500 -14.77 -2.44 17.96
C HIS A 500 -13.80 -2.56 16.78
N ASP A 501 -12.55 -2.88 17.06
CA ASP A 501 -11.64 -3.43 16.06
C ASP A 501 -11.94 -4.93 15.93
N VAL A 502 -12.00 -5.44 14.71
CA VAL A 502 -12.33 -6.85 14.45
C VAL A 502 -11.14 -7.57 13.84
N TYR A 503 -10.76 -8.65 14.48
CA TYR A 503 -9.66 -9.53 14.07
C TYR A 503 -10.20 -10.87 13.59
N PHE A 504 -9.76 -11.30 12.41
CA PHE A 504 -9.99 -12.62 11.86
C PHE A 504 -8.70 -13.42 12.00
N VAL A 505 -8.65 -14.32 12.98
CA VAL A 505 -7.47 -15.15 13.29
C VAL A 505 -7.67 -16.52 12.67
N PHE A 506 -6.68 -16.99 11.93
CA PHE A 506 -6.75 -18.23 11.16
C PHE A 506 -6.07 -19.37 11.89
N ASN A 507 -6.76 -20.52 11.98
CA ASN A 507 -6.24 -21.71 12.61
C ASN A 507 -6.44 -22.93 11.71
N GLY A 508 -5.57 -23.91 11.85
CA GLY A 508 -5.65 -25.14 11.08
C GLY A 508 -4.46 -26.07 11.33
N THR A 509 -4.52 -27.24 10.72
CA THR A 509 -3.45 -28.23 10.80
C THR A 509 -2.92 -28.48 9.39
N GLY A 510 -1.72 -28.06 9.08
CA GLY A 510 -1.11 -28.27 7.76
C GLY A 510 0.25 -27.58 7.66
N GLU A 511 1.06 -28.04 6.71
CA GLU A 511 2.32 -27.41 6.31
C GLU A 511 2.14 -26.55 5.03
N THR A 512 0.89 -26.34 4.60
CA THR A 512 0.52 -25.59 3.39
C THR A 512 -0.60 -24.60 3.71
N ALA A 513 -0.81 -23.63 2.84
CA ALA A 513 -1.91 -22.67 2.96
C ALA A 513 -3.25 -23.35 3.23
N LEU A 514 -4.00 -22.83 4.18
CA LEU A 514 -5.25 -23.40 4.68
C LEU A 514 -6.40 -23.17 3.71
N PHE A 515 -6.61 -21.92 3.33
CA PHE A 515 -7.68 -21.46 2.43
C PHE A 515 -7.39 -20.07 1.90
N ASN A 516 -8.19 -19.62 0.94
CA ASN A 516 -8.26 -18.25 0.44
C ASN A 516 -9.52 -17.59 0.95
N PHE A 517 -9.48 -16.27 1.18
CA PHE A 517 -10.56 -15.48 1.77
C PHE A 517 -10.86 -14.27 0.88
N ASP A 518 -12.10 -14.21 0.32
CA ASP A 518 -12.51 -13.20 -0.67
C ASP A 518 -13.20 -12.01 -0.01
N TYR A 519 -14.35 -12.22 0.67
CA TYR A 519 -15.06 -11.16 1.38
C TYR A 519 -15.86 -11.69 2.57
N TRP A 520 -16.31 -10.75 3.39
CA TRP A 520 -17.11 -11.06 4.58
C TRP A 520 -18.19 -10.01 4.85
N TYR A 521 -19.15 -10.38 5.68
CA TYR A 521 -20.17 -9.49 6.22
C TYR A 521 -20.81 -10.09 7.47
N PHE A 522 -21.44 -9.24 8.29
CA PHE A 522 -22.26 -9.68 9.42
C PHE A 522 -23.74 -9.51 9.11
N SER A 523 -24.60 -10.21 9.88
CA SER A 523 -26.05 -10.02 9.90
C SER A 523 -26.59 -9.94 11.33
N GLN A 524 -27.77 -9.27 11.47
CA GLN A 524 -28.44 -9.04 12.75
C GLN A 524 -29.34 -10.19 13.17
#